data_52b7275774286d2c57dbad79fb75eb0b
#
_entry.id   52b7275774286d2c57dbad79fb75eb0b
#
_cell.length_a   1.000
_cell.length_b   1.000
_cell.length_c   1.000
_cell.angle_alpha   90.00
_cell.angle_beta   90.00
_cell.angle_gamma   90.00
#
_symmetry.space_group_name_H-M   'P 1'
#
loop_
_entity.id
_entity.type
_entity.pdbx_description
1 polymer ?
#
loop_
_entity_poly.entity_id
_entity_poly.type
_entity_poly.pdbx_seq_one_letter_code
_entity_poly.pdbx_strand_id
1 'polypeptide(L)'
;GGADCADQWGDVTHDESLSDFVLTPGFVEGHAHMMAGAIWDFAYAGYHDRIDPDGKLWSGKGDLNTVIGDLSDYEKTLPDDQPLVGWGLDPIFLQDERLSRKHLDQISETRPIAVMFSNFHLMCVNSKALEMVGYSNETNAEGVIKDDAGHPTGELQEMAAMFPVMRRLGIDFRSLSQTEPAVRSYAKVCQRAGVTTVTDLFSTLTDEDVTTLTRVTGEAQFPVRIVPALAAIGAAPAEIAQFALKLRSMSTDKLRLGAVKLMTDGSIQGWTARVKWPGYV
;
A
#
# COMPACT_ATOMS: atom_id res chain seq x y z
N GLY A 1 -31.84 -18.97 16.94
CA GLY A 1 -30.86 -19.59 17.83
C GLY A 1 -30.45 -20.98 17.39
N GLY A 2 -29.44 -21.56 18.03
CA GLY A 2 -28.88 -22.86 17.64
C GLY A 2 -29.90 -24.02 17.67
N ALA A 3 -30.85 -23.99 18.59
CA ALA A 3 -31.90 -25.03 18.67
C ALA A 3 -32.80 -25.04 17.41
N ASP A 4 -33.20 -23.87 16.93
CA ASP A 4 -34.08 -23.77 15.76
C ASP A 4 -33.35 -24.22 14.45
N CYS A 5 -32.03 -24.12 14.41
CA CYS A 5 -31.22 -24.64 13.30
C CYS A 5 -31.07 -26.17 13.38
N ALA A 6 -30.90 -26.73 14.55
CA ALA A 6 -30.69 -28.17 14.73
C ALA A 6 -31.91 -28.96 14.21
N ASP A 7 -33.11 -28.48 14.46
CA ASP A 7 -34.37 -29.14 14.03
C ASP A 7 -34.51 -29.27 12.51
N GLN A 8 -33.79 -28.44 11.74
CA GLN A 8 -33.81 -28.45 10.27
C GLN A 8 -32.80 -29.42 9.65
N TRP A 9 -31.78 -29.84 10.39
CA TRP A 9 -30.65 -30.61 9.88
C TRP A 9 -30.58 -32.06 10.32
N GLY A 10 -31.58 -32.53 11.12
CA GLY A 10 -31.63 -33.89 11.63
C GLY A 10 -30.64 -34.15 12.77
N ASP A 11 -30.00 -35.31 12.78
CA ASP A 11 -29.03 -35.65 13.83
C ASP A 11 -27.80 -34.77 13.71
N VAL A 12 -27.59 -33.91 14.70
CA VAL A 12 -26.43 -32.98 14.78
C VAL A 12 -25.57 -33.28 15.99
N THR A 13 -24.26 -33.11 15.85
CA THR A 13 -23.33 -33.14 16.98
C THR A 13 -23.20 -31.72 17.54
N HIS A 14 -23.46 -31.57 18.83
CA HIS A 14 -23.29 -30.30 19.54
C HIS A 14 -21.83 -30.15 19.94
N ASP A 15 -21.18 -29.06 19.50
CA ASP A 15 -19.85 -28.65 19.94
C ASP A 15 -19.98 -27.45 20.87
N GLU A 16 -19.72 -27.66 22.14
CA GLU A 16 -19.79 -26.64 23.20
C GLU A 16 -18.50 -25.82 23.34
N SER A 17 -17.43 -26.15 22.59
CA SER A 17 -16.13 -25.52 22.73
C SER A 17 -16.12 -24.01 22.38
N LEU A 18 -17.13 -23.57 21.62
CA LEU A 18 -17.30 -22.19 21.21
C LEU A 18 -18.56 -21.51 21.79
N SER A 19 -19.17 -22.09 22.84
CA SER A 19 -20.42 -21.59 23.42
C SER A 19 -20.31 -20.14 23.95
N ASP A 20 -19.15 -19.75 24.43
CA ASP A 20 -18.89 -18.41 24.97
C ASP A 20 -18.47 -17.38 23.88
N PHE A 21 -18.44 -17.79 22.62
CA PHE A 21 -18.02 -16.94 21.51
C PHE A 21 -19.20 -16.63 20.57
N VAL A 22 -19.10 -15.46 19.92
CA VAL A 22 -19.97 -15.12 18.80
C VAL A 22 -19.28 -15.53 17.50
N LEU A 23 -19.89 -16.49 16.79
CA LEU A 23 -19.38 -16.93 15.49
C LEU A 23 -19.89 -16.00 14.39
N THR A 24 -18.96 -15.46 13.62
CA THR A 24 -19.26 -14.62 12.46
C THR A 24 -18.62 -15.20 11.21
N PRO A 25 -19.13 -14.90 10.01
CA PRO A 25 -18.38 -15.12 8.78
C PRO A 25 -17.05 -14.36 8.85
N GLY A 26 -16.01 -14.85 8.14
CA GLY A 26 -14.78 -14.11 7.99
C GLY A 26 -15.02 -12.76 7.31
N PHE A 27 -14.22 -11.76 7.69
CA PHE A 27 -14.39 -10.41 7.15
C PHE A 27 -14.00 -10.33 5.67
N VAL A 28 -14.62 -9.38 4.96
CA VAL A 28 -14.34 -9.06 3.57
C VAL A 28 -13.75 -7.64 3.52
N GLU A 29 -12.52 -7.53 3.08
CA GLU A 29 -11.88 -6.23 2.85
C GLU A 29 -12.07 -5.82 1.39
N GLY A 30 -12.90 -4.80 1.19
CA GLY A 30 -13.34 -4.34 -0.13
C GLY A 30 -12.41 -3.31 -0.78
N HIS A 31 -11.48 -2.71 -0.06
CA HIS A 31 -10.52 -1.75 -0.61
C HIS A 31 -9.16 -1.87 0.06
N ALA A 32 -8.32 -2.70 -0.49
CA ALA A 32 -6.96 -2.90 -0.01
C ALA A 32 -5.94 -2.98 -1.15
N HIS A 33 -4.67 -3.02 -0.75
CA HIS A 33 -3.53 -3.24 -1.64
C HIS A 33 -2.61 -4.28 -1.02
N MET A 34 -2.29 -5.35 -1.76
CA MET A 34 -1.43 -6.44 -1.27
C MET A 34 -0.02 -5.98 -0.89
N MET A 35 0.43 -4.83 -1.41
CA MET A 35 1.69 -4.22 -1.00
C MET A 35 1.78 -3.98 0.52
N ALA A 36 0.65 -3.87 1.23
CA ALA A 36 0.62 -3.76 2.68
C ALA A 36 1.24 -4.96 3.42
N GLY A 37 1.47 -6.07 2.74
CA GLY A 37 2.20 -7.23 3.28
C GLY A 37 3.71 -7.16 3.14
N ALA A 38 4.23 -6.52 2.09
CA ALA A 38 5.66 -6.48 1.77
C ALA A 38 6.31 -5.11 2.02
N ILE A 39 5.53 -4.05 2.22
CA ILE A 39 6.06 -2.70 2.46
C ILE A 39 6.88 -2.62 3.77
N TRP A 40 6.80 -3.64 4.60
CA TRP A 40 7.54 -3.76 5.86
C TRP A 40 9.05 -4.00 5.67
N ASP A 41 9.50 -4.21 4.45
CA ASP A 41 10.92 -4.17 4.10
C ASP A 41 11.50 -2.75 4.19
N PHE A 42 10.63 -1.73 4.30
CA PHE A 42 10.96 -0.32 4.46
C PHE A 42 10.72 0.17 5.89
N ALA A 43 11.32 1.31 6.25
CA ALA A 43 11.19 1.91 7.58
C ALA A 43 9.76 2.40 7.83
N TYR A 44 9.14 1.96 8.93
CA TYR A 44 7.82 2.45 9.31
C TYR A 44 7.91 3.83 9.97
N ALA A 45 7.18 4.79 9.43
CA ALA A 45 7.14 6.18 9.88
C ALA A 45 5.72 6.65 10.26
N GLY A 46 4.77 5.72 10.44
CA GLY A 46 3.36 6.05 10.66
C GLY A 46 3.03 6.39 12.11
N TYR A 47 1.89 7.04 12.30
CA TYR A 47 1.39 7.53 13.59
C TYR A 47 0.93 6.41 14.54
N HIS A 48 0.31 5.35 14.01
CA HIS A 48 -0.27 4.29 14.83
C HIS A 48 0.72 3.17 15.11
N ASP A 49 0.60 2.53 16.28
CA ASP A 49 1.23 1.24 16.51
C ASP A 49 0.72 0.23 15.48
N ARG A 50 1.64 -0.54 14.88
CA ARG A 50 1.29 -1.57 13.89
C ARG A 50 2.11 -2.83 14.11
N ILE A 51 1.50 -3.96 13.74
CA ILE A 51 2.15 -5.27 13.80
C ILE A 51 2.42 -5.71 12.36
N ASP A 52 3.68 -6.00 12.05
CA ASP A 52 4.09 -6.48 10.73
C ASP A 52 3.63 -7.93 10.46
N PRO A 53 3.79 -8.47 9.24
CA PRO A 53 3.38 -9.83 8.91
C PRO A 53 3.97 -10.92 9.82
N ASP A 54 5.15 -10.70 10.38
CA ASP A 54 5.84 -11.66 11.22
C ASP A 54 5.52 -11.51 12.73
N GLY A 55 4.66 -10.55 13.06
CA GLY A 55 4.17 -10.34 14.42
C GLY A 55 4.99 -9.35 15.25
N LYS A 56 5.97 -8.67 14.66
CA LYS A 56 6.74 -7.61 15.34
C LYS A 56 5.90 -6.36 15.48
N LEU A 57 5.84 -5.81 16.67
CA LEU A 57 5.23 -4.51 16.94
C LEU A 57 6.17 -3.37 16.53
N TRP A 58 5.65 -2.46 15.75
CA TRP A 58 6.28 -1.19 15.38
C TRP A 58 5.50 -0.06 16.03
N SER A 59 6.17 0.71 16.88
CA SER A 59 5.54 1.83 17.58
C SER A 59 5.24 2.97 16.64
N GLY A 60 4.09 3.62 16.87
CA GLY A 60 3.68 4.82 16.15
C GLY A 60 4.55 6.03 16.49
N LYS A 61 4.53 7.03 15.61
CA LYS A 61 5.33 8.26 15.69
C LYS A 61 4.39 9.44 15.86
N GLY A 62 4.38 10.05 17.06
CA GLY A 62 3.44 11.11 17.41
C GLY A 62 3.83 12.50 16.88
N ASP A 63 5.05 12.69 16.43
CA ASP A 63 5.59 13.97 15.97
C ASP A 63 6.72 13.77 14.94
N LEU A 64 7.07 14.85 14.25
CA LEU A 64 8.05 14.81 13.17
C LEU A 64 9.48 14.56 13.68
N ASN A 65 9.83 15.03 14.87
CA ASN A 65 11.16 14.81 15.46
C ASN A 65 11.39 13.31 15.73
N THR A 66 10.36 12.64 16.24
CA THR A 66 10.38 11.18 16.43
C THR A 66 10.54 10.44 15.09
N VAL A 67 9.82 10.86 14.06
CA VAL A 67 9.96 10.30 12.70
C VAL A 67 11.40 10.45 12.19
N ILE A 68 11.97 11.65 12.29
CA ILE A 68 13.34 11.93 11.82
C ILE A 68 14.38 11.14 12.62
N GLY A 69 14.21 11.07 13.94
CA GLY A 69 15.09 10.29 14.82
C GLY A 69 15.13 8.83 14.45
N ASP A 70 13.95 8.20 14.31
CA ASP A 70 13.84 6.77 13.96
C ASP A 70 14.36 6.48 12.55
N LEU A 71 14.08 7.36 11.58
CA LEU A 71 14.63 7.22 10.22
C LEU A 71 16.15 7.38 10.21
N SER A 72 16.71 8.28 11.03
CA SER A 72 18.16 8.44 11.18
C SER A 72 18.81 7.21 11.81
N ASP A 73 18.16 6.58 12.78
CA ASP A 73 18.68 5.35 13.39
C ASP A 73 18.56 4.16 12.41
N TYR A 74 17.50 4.09 11.62
CA TYR A 74 17.35 3.08 10.59
C TYR A 74 18.39 3.25 9.45
N GLU A 75 18.68 4.50 9.05
CA GLU A 75 19.69 4.84 8.05
C GLU A 75 21.06 4.20 8.37
N LYS A 76 21.47 4.23 9.62
CA LYS A 76 22.75 3.66 10.10
C LYS A 76 22.83 2.13 9.96
N THR A 77 21.70 1.47 9.81
CA THR A 77 21.64 0.00 9.62
C THR A 77 21.72 -0.43 8.17
N LEU A 78 21.57 0.50 7.23
CA LEU A 78 21.55 0.22 5.79
C LEU A 78 22.97 0.17 5.19
N PRO A 79 23.21 -0.70 4.20
CA PRO A 79 24.40 -0.64 3.36
C PRO A 79 24.57 0.74 2.72
N ASP A 80 25.82 1.15 2.44
CA ASP A 80 26.16 2.50 1.93
C ASP A 80 25.48 2.85 0.59
N ASP A 81 25.24 1.86 -0.26
CA ASP A 81 24.64 2.02 -1.58
C ASP A 81 23.10 1.87 -1.60
N GLN A 82 22.50 1.50 -0.47
CA GLN A 82 21.06 1.33 -0.38
C GLN A 82 20.35 2.64 -0.05
N PRO A 83 19.31 3.05 -0.80
CA PRO A 83 18.49 4.20 -0.44
C PRO A 83 17.71 3.93 0.86
N LEU A 84 17.41 5.00 1.60
CA LEU A 84 16.49 4.91 2.72
C LEU A 84 15.07 5.14 2.21
N VAL A 85 14.21 4.16 2.40
CA VAL A 85 12.79 4.27 2.08
C VAL A 85 11.98 4.13 3.37
N GLY A 86 11.16 5.14 3.66
CA GLY A 86 10.18 5.12 4.73
C GLY A 86 8.76 5.07 4.18
N TRP A 87 7.79 4.69 5.03
CA TRP A 87 6.39 4.64 4.65
C TRP A 87 5.45 4.86 5.83
N GLY A 88 4.20 5.21 5.52
CA GLY A 88 3.12 5.25 6.50
C GLY A 88 2.92 6.59 7.18
N LEU A 89 3.73 7.62 6.85
CA LEU A 89 3.52 8.96 7.35
C LEU A 89 2.13 9.48 6.95
N ASP A 90 1.42 10.08 7.90
CA ASP A 90 0.14 10.72 7.61
C ASP A 90 0.16 12.16 8.16
N PRO A 91 0.13 13.18 7.28
CA PRO A 91 0.26 14.57 7.68
C PRO A 91 -0.88 15.06 8.57
N ILE A 92 -2.05 14.39 8.56
CA ILE A 92 -3.19 14.79 9.41
C ILE A 92 -2.91 14.65 10.90
N PHE A 93 -1.92 13.84 11.30
CA PHE A 93 -1.53 13.63 12.69
C PHE A 93 -0.35 14.49 13.13
N LEU A 94 0.24 15.32 12.26
CA LEU A 94 1.49 16.05 12.53
C LEU A 94 1.29 17.53 12.91
N GLN A 95 0.12 17.92 13.43
CA GLN A 95 -0.15 19.24 14.02
C GLN A 95 0.41 20.42 13.19
N ASP A 96 0.04 20.53 11.91
CA ASP A 96 0.44 21.59 10.97
C ASP A 96 1.93 21.58 10.56
N GLU A 97 2.73 20.64 11.02
CA GLU A 97 4.11 20.50 10.60
C GLU A 97 4.20 19.53 9.40
N ARG A 98 4.75 20.01 8.28
CA ARG A 98 4.85 19.23 7.05
C ARG A 98 6.26 18.71 6.84
N LEU A 99 6.41 17.40 6.62
CA LEU A 99 7.69 16.81 6.25
C LEU A 99 8.20 17.47 4.98
N SER A 100 9.46 17.86 4.96
CA SER A 100 10.11 18.50 3.82
C SER A 100 11.51 17.92 3.56
N ARG A 101 12.08 18.22 2.39
CA ARG A 101 13.45 17.82 2.06
C ARG A 101 14.47 18.26 3.13
N LYS A 102 14.25 19.44 3.73
CA LYS A 102 15.16 19.98 4.76
C LYS A 102 15.21 19.10 6.02
N HIS A 103 14.11 18.46 6.38
CA HIS A 103 14.05 17.50 7.47
C HIS A 103 14.82 16.22 7.10
N LEU A 104 14.63 15.73 5.89
CA LEU A 104 15.29 14.51 5.40
C LEU A 104 16.79 14.74 5.12
N ASP A 105 17.20 15.94 4.71
CA ASP A 105 18.60 16.32 4.52
C ASP A 105 19.38 16.30 5.86
N GLN A 106 18.70 16.49 7.02
CA GLN A 106 19.33 16.32 8.34
C GLN A 106 19.75 14.87 8.62
N ILE A 107 19.08 13.89 7.99
CA ILE A 107 19.43 12.48 8.12
C ILE A 107 20.66 12.19 7.23
N SER A 108 20.58 12.56 5.94
CA SER A 108 21.69 12.39 5.00
C SER A 108 21.55 13.31 3.79
N GLU A 109 22.63 14.00 3.43
CA GLU A 109 22.73 14.77 2.19
C GLU A 109 23.25 13.93 1.00
N THR A 110 23.79 12.75 1.26
CA THR A 110 24.44 11.90 0.24
C THR A 110 23.62 10.65 -0.10
N ARG A 111 22.93 10.07 0.85
CA ARG A 111 22.01 8.94 0.65
C ARG A 111 20.66 9.45 0.14
N PRO A 112 20.13 8.89 -0.97
CA PRO A 112 18.75 9.21 -1.38
C PRO A 112 17.75 8.72 -0.34
N ILE A 113 16.80 9.59 0.03
CA ILE A 113 15.77 9.30 1.03
C ILE A 113 14.41 9.60 0.42
N ALA A 114 13.46 8.68 0.61
CA ALA A 114 12.06 8.85 0.26
C ALA A 114 11.15 8.33 1.36
N VAL A 115 10.13 9.09 1.73
CA VAL A 115 9.09 8.67 2.69
C VAL A 115 7.75 8.69 1.98
N MET A 116 7.16 7.51 1.77
CA MET A 116 5.81 7.38 1.21
C MET A 116 4.77 7.64 2.29
N PHE A 117 3.79 8.46 1.98
CA PHE A 117 2.68 8.72 2.89
C PHE A 117 1.69 7.55 2.91
N SER A 118 0.90 7.47 3.97
CA SER A 118 -0.02 6.35 4.21
C SER A 118 -1.08 6.16 3.11
N ASN A 119 -1.39 7.21 2.37
CA ASN A 119 -2.34 7.21 1.26
C ASN A 119 -1.74 6.77 -0.10
N PHE A 120 -0.41 6.65 -0.21
CA PHE A 120 0.33 6.35 -1.45
C PHE A 120 0.13 7.34 -2.61
N HIS A 121 -0.52 8.46 -2.37
CA HIS A 121 -0.66 9.58 -3.31
C HIS A 121 0.37 10.69 -3.09
N LEU A 122 1.08 10.65 -1.98
CA LEU A 122 2.08 11.61 -1.57
C LEU A 122 3.39 10.91 -1.20
N MET A 123 4.49 11.58 -1.48
CA MET A 123 5.83 11.19 -1.07
C MET A 123 6.63 12.44 -0.69
N CYS A 124 7.48 12.35 0.32
CA CYS A 124 8.49 13.37 0.58
C CYS A 124 9.88 12.79 0.36
N VAL A 125 10.74 13.54 -0.32
CA VAL A 125 12.09 13.11 -0.66
C VAL A 125 13.13 14.16 -0.27
N ASN A 126 14.38 13.74 -0.02
CA ASN A 126 15.48 14.65 0.28
C ASN A 126 16.05 15.31 -0.98
N SER A 127 17.00 16.25 -0.79
CA SER A 127 17.67 16.95 -1.89
C SER A 127 18.41 16.00 -2.81
N LYS A 128 19.01 14.93 -2.28
CA LYS A 128 19.72 13.93 -3.10
C LYS A 128 18.80 13.16 -4.03
N ALA A 129 17.64 12.77 -3.58
CA ALA A 129 16.63 12.08 -4.40
C ALA A 129 16.05 13.01 -5.49
N LEU A 130 15.84 14.31 -5.19
CA LEU A 130 15.44 15.30 -6.20
C LEU A 130 16.49 15.45 -7.29
N GLU A 131 17.78 15.56 -6.89
CA GLU A 131 18.91 15.66 -7.81
C GLU A 131 18.97 14.47 -8.78
N MET A 132 18.78 13.24 -8.27
CA MET A 132 18.85 12.01 -9.07
C MET A 132 17.85 11.94 -10.22
N VAL A 133 16.74 12.65 -10.11
CA VAL A 133 15.69 12.70 -11.14
C VAL A 133 15.65 14.04 -11.89
N GLY A 134 16.54 14.97 -11.54
CA GLY A 134 16.65 16.28 -12.18
C GLY A 134 15.55 17.25 -11.78
N TYR A 135 14.90 17.06 -10.63
CA TYR A 135 13.90 18.01 -10.12
C TYR A 135 14.61 19.23 -9.50
N SER A 136 14.36 20.39 -10.09
CA SER A 136 14.99 21.67 -9.74
C SER A 136 13.96 22.79 -9.73
N ASN A 137 14.44 24.02 -9.53
CA ASN A 137 13.63 25.23 -9.64
C ASN A 137 13.02 25.42 -11.04
N GLU A 138 13.64 24.86 -12.08
CA GLU A 138 13.16 24.92 -13.46
C GLU A 138 12.13 23.84 -13.80
N THR A 139 11.94 22.85 -12.91
CA THR A 139 10.98 21.77 -13.13
C THR A 139 9.55 22.30 -13.16
N ASN A 140 8.82 22.01 -14.22
CA ASN A 140 7.39 22.36 -14.38
C ASN A 140 6.48 21.12 -14.34
N ALA A 141 6.99 19.98 -13.80
CA ALA A 141 6.19 18.78 -13.67
C ALA A 141 5.08 18.99 -12.63
N GLU A 142 3.86 18.67 -13.01
CA GLU A 142 2.72 18.68 -12.09
C GLU A 142 2.98 17.73 -10.92
N GLY A 143 2.64 18.15 -9.71
CA GLY A 143 2.84 17.38 -8.49
C GLY A 143 4.23 17.56 -7.83
N VAL A 144 5.16 18.29 -8.41
CA VAL A 144 6.39 18.72 -7.74
C VAL A 144 6.11 20.01 -6.98
N ILE A 145 5.94 19.91 -5.67
CA ILE A 145 5.55 21.04 -4.83
C ILE A 145 6.75 21.95 -4.57
N LYS A 146 6.55 23.25 -4.75
CA LYS A 146 7.57 24.28 -4.56
C LYS A 146 7.20 25.27 -3.46
N ASP A 147 8.22 25.83 -2.82
CA ASP A 147 8.07 26.94 -1.90
C ASP A 147 7.85 28.30 -2.66
N ASP A 148 7.62 29.37 -1.91
CA ASP A 148 7.40 30.71 -2.46
C ASP A 148 8.59 31.25 -3.28
N ALA A 149 9.78 30.71 -3.06
CA ALA A 149 10.98 31.05 -3.81
C ALA A 149 11.18 30.17 -5.08
N GLY A 150 10.24 29.24 -5.33
CA GLY A 150 10.26 28.35 -6.48
C GLY A 150 11.16 27.11 -6.31
N HIS A 151 11.64 26.82 -5.10
CA HIS A 151 12.45 25.64 -4.85
C HIS A 151 11.56 24.43 -4.51
N PRO A 152 11.85 23.22 -5.04
CA PRO A 152 11.15 22.02 -4.64
C PRO A 152 11.22 21.79 -3.13
N THR A 153 10.09 21.59 -2.48
CA THR A 153 10.02 21.34 -1.03
C THR A 153 10.45 19.93 -0.64
N GLY A 154 10.50 19.02 -1.61
CA GLY A 154 10.66 17.58 -1.43
C GLY A 154 9.33 16.83 -1.49
N GLU A 155 8.20 17.50 -1.33
CA GLU A 155 6.90 16.86 -1.50
C GLU A 155 6.59 16.64 -2.99
N LEU A 156 6.21 15.39 -3.30
CA LEU A 156 5.77 14.94 -4.60
C LEU A 156 4.35 14.41 -4.48
N GLN A 157 3.46 14.89 -5.32
CA GLN A 157 2.04 14.52 -5.35
C GLN A 157 1.73 13.75 -6.61
N GLU A 158 0.96 12.70 -6.46
CA GLU A 158 0.52 11.79 -7.51
C GLU A 158 1.65 11.03 -8.23
N MET A 159 1.26 9.96 -8.89
CA MET A 159 2.19 9.03 -9.52
C MET A 159 3.09 9.69 -10.56
N ALA A 160 2.61 10.71 -11.28
CA ALA A 160 3.40 11.37 -12.31
C ALA A 160 4.69 12.01 -11.76
N ALA A 161 4.63 12.63 -10.57
CA ALA A 161 5.79 13.19 -9.89
C ALA A 161 6.59 12.14 -9.11
N MET A 162 5.94 11.09 -8.59
CA MET A 162 6.56 10.08 -7.73
C MET A 162 7.33 9.01 -8.52
N PHE A 163 6.81 8.54 -9.65
CA PHE A 163 7.40 7.43 -10.42
C PHE A 163 8.86 7.62 -10.82
N PRO A 164 9.33 8.80 -11.27
CA PRO A 164 10.75 8.99 -11.58
C PRO A 164 11.66 8.66 -10.39
N VAL A 165 11.28 9.11 -9.18
CA VAL A 165 12.03 8.82 -7.95
C VAL A 165 11.91 7.34 -7.59
N MET A 166 10.70 6.79 -7.56
CA MET A 166 10.48 5.38 -7.23
C MET A 166 11.33 4.45 -8.10
N ARG A 167 11.35 4.70 -9.41
CA ARG A 167 12.18 3.93 -10.35
C ARG A 167 13.67 4.01 -10.00
N ARG A 168 14.16 5.17 -9.61
CA ARG A 168 15.58 5.37 -9.26
C ARG A 168 15.93 4.70 -7.94
N LEU A 169 15.00 4.65 -7.00
CA LEU A 169 15.20 4.03 -5.69
C LEU A 169 14.87 2.53 -5.68
N GLY A 170 14.46 1.96 -6.82
CA GLY A 170 14.07 0.54 -6.89
C GLY A 170 12.76 0.21 -6.19
N ILE A 171 11.90 1.21 -5.95
CA ILE A 171 10.56 0.99 -5.39
C ILE A 171 9.64 0.54 -6.53
N ASP A 172 9.22 -0.71 -6.50
CA ASP A 172 8.34 -1.32 -7.50
C ASP A 172 7.09 -1.90 -6.83
N PHE A 173 5.95 -1.28 -7.08
CA PHE A 173 4.67 -1.73 -6.51
C PHE A 173 4.27 -3.14 -6.95
N ARG A 174 4.69 -3.59 -8.15
CA ARG A 174 4.42 -4.95 -8.59
C ARG A 174 5.17 -5.96 -7.71
N SER A 175 6.45 -5.74 -7.45
CA SER A 175 7.24 -6.63 -6.59
C SER A 175 6.75 -6.62 -5.15
N LEU A 176 6.21 -5.49 -4.67
CA LEU A 176 5.61 -5.39 -3.34
C LEU A 176 4.22 -6.05 -3.21
N SER A 177 3.55 -6.39 -4.31
CA SER A 177 2.17 -6.90 -4.25
C SER A 177 1.98 -8.27 -4.89
N GLN A 178 2.71 -8.63 -5.96
CA GLN A 178 2.38 -9.77 -6.80
C GLN A 178 3.43 -10.89 -6.81
N THR A 179 4.54 -10.70 -6.10
CA THR A 179 5.51 -11.77 -5.85
C THR A 179 5.00 -12.75 -4.79
N GLU A 180 5.44 -13.99 -4.83
CA GLU A 180 5.05 -14.99 -3.83
C GLU A 180 5.30 -14.54 -2.38
N PRO A 181 6.47 -13.98 -2.01
CA PRO A 181 6.69 -13.48 -0.65
C PRO A 181 5.68 -12.40 -0.26
N ALA A 182 5.38 -11.45 -1.15
CA ALA A 182 4.42 -10.38 -0.89
C ALA A 182 3.01 -10.93 -0.65
N VAL A 183 2.54 -11.83 -1.49
CA VAL A 183 1.22 -12.48 -1.35
C VAL A 183 1.11 -13.25 -0.04
N ARG A 184 2.15 -14.00 0.34
CA ARG A 184 2.18 -14.76 1.61
C ARG A 184 2.22 -13.84 2.83
N SER A 185 3.02 -12.78 2.79
CA SER A 185 3.08 -11.78 3.86
C SER A 185 1.74 -11.08 4.05
N TYR A 186 1.07 -10.71 2.95
CA TYR A 186 -0.24 -10.10 3.02
C TYR A 186 -1.31 -11.07 3.58
N ALA A 187 -1.26 -12.34 3.21
CA ALA A 187 -2.16 -13.36 3.75
C ALA A 187 -2.03 -13.50 5.29
N LYS A 188 -0.81 -13.37 5.86
CA LYS A 188 -0.60 -13.34 7.33
C LYS A 188 -1.30 -12.15 7.98
N VAL A 189 -1.22 -10.95 7.36
CA VAL A 189 -1.91 -9.76 7.85
C VAL A 189 -3.43 -9.98 7.85
N CYS A 190 -3.97 -10.48 6.74
CA CYS A 190 -5.40 -10.80 6.61
C CYS A 190 -5.86 -11.83 7.65
N GLN A 191 -5.12 -12.93 7.81
CA GLN A 191 -5.46 -13.99 8.76
C GLN A 191 -5.53 -13.46 10.20
N ARG A 192 -4.56 -12.63 10.61
CA ARG A 192 -4.54 -12.01 11.94
C ARG A 192 -5.74 -11.08 12.17
N ALA A 193 -6.21 -10.41 11.12
CA ALA A 193 -7.36 -9.50 11.16
C ALA A 193 -8.72 -10.23 11.00
N GLY A 194 -8.73 -11.56 10.83
CA GLY A 194 -9.96 -12.32 10.56
C GLY A 194 -10.53 -12.07 9.16
N VAL A 195 -9.74 -11.51 8.24
CA VAL A 195 -10.12 -11.27 6.83
C VAL A 195 -9.94 -12.55 6.04
N THR A 196 -11.01 -13.04 5.41
CA THR A 196 -11.00 -14.26 4.59
C THR A 196 -11.17 -13.99 3.10
N THR A 197 -11.57 -12.79 2.72
CA THR A 197 -11.64 -12.33 1.33
C THR A 197 -11.14 -10.90 1.24
N VAL A 198 -10.24 -10.63 0.31
CA VAL A 198 -9.60 -9.32 0.17
C VAL A 198 -9.50 -8.91 -1.28
N THR A 199 -9.67 -7.63 -1.55
CA THR A 199 -9.36 -7.04 -2.85
C THR A 199 -7.91 -6.55 -2.88
N ASP A 200 -7.33 -6.51 -4.10
CA ASP A 200 -6.14 -5.71 -4.39
C ASP A 200 -6.49 -4.76 -5.54
N LEU A 201 -6.70 -3.50 -5.22
CA LEU A 201 -7.29 -2.55 -6.15
C LEU A 201 -6.27 -1.83 -7.05
N PHE A 202 -5.11 -2.42 -7.29
CA PHE A 202 -4.12 -1.90 -8.22
C PHE A 202 -3.14 -2.99 -8.67
N SER A 203 -3.57 -3.86 -9.58
CA SER A 203 -2.77 -4.97 -10.05
C SER A 203 -2.49 -4.86 -11.55
N THR A 204 -1.29 -5.23 -11.98
CA THR A 204 -0.92 -5.31 -13.41
C THR A 204 -1.41 -6.59 -14.06
N LEU A 205 -1.45 -7.68 -13.31
CA LEU A 205 -1.93 -9.00 -13.70
C LEU A 205 -1.29 -9.53 -15.00
N THR A 206 0.05 -9.43 -15.08
CA THR A 206 0.80 -10.09 -16.15
C THR A 206 0.59 -11.61 -16.11
N ASP A 207 0.93 -12.34 -17.16
CA ASP A 207 0.82 -13.81 -17.16
C ASP A 207 1.65 -14.45 -16.02
N GLU A 208 2.78 -13.87 -15.65
CA GLU A 208 3.60 -14.26 -14.50
C GLU A 208 2.88 -14.03 -13.17
N ASP A 209 2.24 -12.86 -13.00
CA ASP A 209 1.47 -12.51 -11.80
C ASP A 209 0.30 -13.48 -11.60
N VAL A 210 -0.45 -13.73 -12.67
CA VAL A 210 -1.59 -14.67 -12.66
C VAL A 210 -1.13 -16.09 -12.33
N THR A 211 0.00 -16.52 -12.89
CA THR A 211 0.60 -17.83 -12.60
C THR A 211 0.98 -17.94 -11.12
N THR A 212 1.66 -16.93 -10.60
CA THR A 212 2.08 -16.88 -9.18
C THR A 212 0.87 -16.88 -8.26
N LEU A 213 -0.10 -16.00 -8.50
CA LEU A 213 -1.32 -15.91 -7.71
C LEU A 213 -2.11 -17.23 -7.74
N THR A 214 -2.30 -17.83 -8.91
CA THR A 214 -3.02 -19.11 -9.06
C THR A 214 -2.34 -20.22 -8.28
N ARG A 215 -1.02 -20.32 -8.37
CA ARG A 215 -0.24 -21.33 -7.66
C ARG A 215 -0.33 -21.16 -6.16
N VAL A 216 -0.08 -19.95 -5.65
CA VAL A 216 -0.04 -19.67 -4.21
C VAL A 216 -1.43 -19.79 -3.57
N THR A 217 -2.45 -19.22 -4.21
CA THR A 217 -3.83 -19.30 -3.68
C THR A 217 -4.43 -20.70 -3.83
N GLY A 218 -3.95 -21.51 -4.78
CA GLY A 218 -4.38 -22.90 -4.98
C GLY A 218 -3.94 -23.87 -3.89
N GLU A 219 -2.98 -23.49 -3.03
CA GLU A 219 -2.53 -24.30 -1.90
C GLU A 219 -3.67 -24.49 -0.89
N ALA A 220 -3.85 -25.72 -0.39
CA ALA A 220 -4.93 -26.05 0.54
C ALA A 220 -4.90 -25.17 1.80
N GLN A 221 -3.71 -24.87 2.32
CA GLN A 221 -3.49 -24.10 3.53
C GLN A 221 -3.49 -22.58 3.32
N PHE A 222 -3.58 -22.08 2.08
CA PHE A 222 -3.62 -20.65 1.83
C PHE A 222 -4.94 -20.07 2.38
N PRO A 223 -4.89 -19.07 3.32
CA PRO A 223 -6.05 -18.78 4.18
C PRO A 223 -7.06 -17.77 3.58
N VAL A 224 -6.74 -17.12 2.46
CA VAL A 224 -7.48 -15.93 1.97
C VAL A 224 -7.93 -16.09 0.52
N ARG A 225 -9.13 -15.63 0.19
CA ARG A 225 -9.52 -15.38 -1.20
C ARG A 225 -9.03 -14.01 -1.63
N ILE A 226 -8.42 -13.93 -2.82
CA ILE A 226 -7.91 -12.68 -3.39
C ILE A 226 -8.75 -12.30 -4.62
N VAL A 227 -9.14 -11.03 -4.68
CA VAL A 227 -9.87 -10.42 -5.80
C VAL A 227 -9.04 -9.24 -6.34
N PRO A 228 -8.02 -9.49 -7.15
CA PRO A 228 -7.21 -8.43 -7.71
C PRO A 228 -7.98 -7.72 -8.83
N ALA A 229 -7.90 -6.39 -8.86
CA ALA A 229 -8.48 -5.58 -9.90
C ALA A 229 -7.39 -5.06 -10.85
N LEU A 230 -7.56 -5.36 -12.14
CA LEU A 230 -6.68 -4.87 -13.20
C LEU A 230 -6.69 -3.34 -13.22
N ALA A 231 -5.54 -2.72 -13.08
CA ALA A 231 -5.39 -1.28 -13.23
C ALA A 231 -5.60 -0.87 -14.70
N ALA A 232 -6.61 -0.05 -14.98
CA ALA A 232 -6.92 0.42 -16.32
C ALA A 232 -6.03 1.60 -16.71
N ILE A 233 -4.75 1.35 -16.93
CA ILE A 233 -3.74 2.36 -17.26
C ILE A 233 -3.05 1.98 -18.57
N GLY A 234 -2.85 2.97 -19.44
CA GLY A 234 -1.95 2.85 -20.61
C GLY A 234 -2.46 2.03 -21.80
N ALA A 235 -3.73 1.53 -21.76
CA ALA A 235 -4.34 0.80 -22.85
C ALA A 235 -5.74 1.31 -23.17
N ALA A 236 -6.23 1.00 -24.38
CA ALA A 236 -7.56 1.40 -24.79
C ALA A 236 -8.65 0.68 -23.99
N PRO A 237 -9.81 1.31 -23.70
CA PRO A 237 -10.88 0.68 -22.91
C PRO A 237 -11.34 -0.70 -23.43
N ALA A 238 -11.38 -0.87 -24.75
CA ALA A 238 -11.76 -2.14 -25.36
C ALA A 238 -10.72 -3.26 -25.09
N GLU A 239 -9.44 -2.94 -25.10
CA GLU A 239 -8.35 -3.86 -24.80
C GLU A 239 -8.38 -4.29 -23.33
N ILE A 240 -8.57 -3.31 -22.41
CA ILE A 240 -8.75 -3.57 -20.98
C ILE A 240 -9.94 -4.51 -20.74
N ALA A 241 -11.08 -4.24 -21.40
CA ALA A 241 -12.29 -5.06 -21.26
C ALA A 241 -12.06 -6.49 -21.76
N GLN A 242 -11.43 -6.66 -22.93
CA GLN A 242 -11.11 -7.98 -23.48
C GLN A 242 -10.14 -8.75 -22.57
N PHE A 243 -9.12 -8.07 -22.06
CA PHE A 243 -8.16 -8.69 -21.15
C PHE A 243 -8.82 -9.09 -19.82
N ALA A 244 -9.67 -8.25 -19.26
CA ALA A 244 -10.44 -8.57 -18.06
C ALA A 244 -11.36 -9.79 -18.24
N LEU A 245 -11.99 -9.93 -19.41
CA LEU A 245 -12.80 -11.11 -19.75
C LEU A 245 -11.94 -12.39 -19.87
N LYS A 246 -10.74 -12.29 -20.48
CA LYS A 246 -9.78 -13.40 -20.51
C LYS A 246 -9.39 -13.80 -19.08
N LEU A 247 -9.01 -12.83 -18.25
CA LEU A 247 -8.63 -13.06 -16.84
C LEU A 247 -9.77 -13.74 -16.07
N ARG A 248 -11.02 -13.29 -16.25
CA ARG A 248 -12.19 -13.87 -15.58
C ARG A 248 -12.33 -15.37 -15.77
N SER A 249 -12.01 -15.88 -16.96
CA SER A 249 -12.07 -17.32 -17.25
C SER A 249 -10.99 -18.14 -16.54
N MET A 250 -9.98 -17.49 -15.96
CA MET A 250 -8.87 -18.11 -15.23
C MET A 250 -9.08 -18.11 -13.72
N SER A 251 -10.25 -17.65 -13.23
CA SER A 251 -10.59 -17.62 -11.81
C SER A 251 -10.62 -19.02 -11.19
N THR A 252 -10.26 -19.12 -9.91
CA THR A 252 -10.34 -20.32 -9.09
C THR A 252 -11.17 -20.06 -7.84
N ASP A 253 -11.30 -21.04 -6.96
CA ASP A 253 -12.06 -20.89 -5.69
C ASP A 253 -11.48 -19.79 -4.77
N LYS A 254 -10.15 -19.59 -4.80
CA LYS A 254 -9.48 -18.60 -3.95
C LYS A 254 -8.89 -17.41 -4.72
N LEU A 255 -9.03 -17.38 -6.05
CA LEU A 255 -8.56 -16.27 -6.89
C LEU A 255 -9.67 -15.85 -7.85
N ARG A 256 -10.25 -14.67 -7.62
CA ARG A 256 -11.30 -14.14 -8.51
C ARG A 256 -10.73 -13.04 -9.39
N LEU A 257 -10.54 -13.33 -10.64
CA LEU A 257 -9.99 -12.42 -11.65
C LEU A 257 -11.12 -11.73 -12.46
N GLY A 258 -10.75 -10.65 -13.18
CA GLY A 258 -11.63 -9.95 -14.12
C GLY A 258 -12.28 -8.67 -13.56
N ALA A 259 -12.00 -8.29 -12.32
CA ALA A 259 -12.32 -6.95 -11.83
C ALA A 259 -11.39 -5.91 -12.47
N VAL A 260 -11.87 -4.67 -12.67
CA VAL A 260 -11.11 -3.57 -13.25
C VAL A 260 -11.16 -2.37 -12.30
N LYS A 261 -10.01 -1.75 -12.02
CA LYS A 261 -9.89 -0.51 -11.27
C LYS A 261 -9.76 0.67 -12.22
N LEU A 262 -10.69 1.61 -12.10
CA LEU A 262 -10.61 2.92 -12.73
C LEU A 262 -10.27 3.97 -11.67
N MET A 263 -9.32 4.85 -11.98
CA MET A 263 -9.02 6.02 -11.17
C MET A 263 -9.58 7.26 -11.88
N THR A 264 -10.35 8.06 -11.16
CA THR A 264 -11.00 9.26 -11.70
C THR A 264 -10.35 10.54 -11.19
N ASP A 265 -9.72 10.50 -10.02
CA ASP A 265 -9.07 11.64 -9.37
C ASP A 265 -8.06 11.14 -8.30
N GLY A 266 -7.65 12.03 -7.41
CA GLY A 266 -6.68 11.75 -6.36
C GLY A 266 -7.29 11.30 -5.03
N SER A 267 -6.61 11.61 -3.93
CA SER A 267 -6.95 11.21 -2.57
C SER A 267 -7.59 12.35 -1.78
N ILE A 268 -8.74 12.10 -1.14
CA ILE A 268 -9.34 13.05 -0.19
C ILE A 268 -8.37 13.32 0.98
N GLN A 269 -7.79 12.28 1.54
CA GLN A 269 -6.85 12.34 2.66
C GLN A 269 -5.56 13.09 2.30
N GLY A 270 -5.12 13.00 1.04
CA GLY A 270 -3.94 13.71 0.51
C GLY A 270 -4.23 15.10 -0.05
N TRP A 271 -5.50 15.55 -0.03
CA TRP A 271 -5.97 16.81 -0.64
C TRP A 271 -5.73 16.91 -2.16
N THR A 272 -5.66 15.78 -2.83
CA THR A 272 -5.45 15.70 -4.30
C THR A 272 -6.71 15.26 -5.05
N ALA A 273 -7.77 14.85 -4.34
CA ALA A 273 -9.05 14.54 -4.96
C ALA A 273 -9.75 15.83 -5.47
N ARG A 274 -10.47 15.70 -6.57
CA ARG A 274 -11.23 16.82 -7.15
C ARG A 274 -12.57 16.97 -6.44
N VAL A 275 -12.64 17.88 -5.48
CA VAL A 275 -13.86 18.22 -4.74
C VAL A 275 -14.58 19.44 -5.34
N LYS A 276 -15.91 19.49 -5.16
CA LYS A 276 -16.70 20.66 -5.56
C LYS A 276 -16.37 21.85 -4.66
N TRP A 277 -16.71 23.05 -5.18
CA TRP A 277 -16.62 24.27 -4.37
C TRP A 277 -17.36 24.09 -3.03
N PRO A 278 -16.81 24.56 -1.90
CA PRO A 278 -15.63 25.43 -1.73
C PRO A 278 -14.26 24.72 -1.81
N GLY A 279 -14.18 23.44 -2.05
CA GLY A 279 -12.92 22.71 -2.07
C GLY A 279 -12.53 22.21 -0.69
N TYR A 280 -11.24 22.05 -0.46
CA TYR A 280 -10.66 21.76 0.86
C TYR A 280 -10.60 23.06 1.68
N VAL A 281 -11.02 23.06 2.93
CA VAL A 281 -11.03 24.17 3.88
C VAL A 281 -10.02 23.92 4.97
#